data_7a6c71befaf7cc4ba4691f7be3111afc
#
_entry.id   7a6c71befaf7cc4ba4691f7be3111afc
#
_cell.length_a   1.000
_cell.length_b   1.000
_cell.length_c   1.000
_cell.angle_alpha   90.00
_cell.angle_beta   90.00
_cell.angle_gamma   90.00
#
_symmetry.space_group_name_H-M   'P 1'
#
loop_
_entity.id
_entity.type
_entity.pdbx_description
1 polymer ?
#
loop_
_entity_poly.entity_id
_entity_poly.type
_entity_poly.pdbx_seq_one_letter_code
_entity_poly.pdbx_strand_id
1 'polypeptide(L)'
;MKINELEPNKKVVNLVGELLTLEEPNEIPSGAKVQDGVLQDSTGQVRISFWEDNAGKFKQGDKIILQAGWCKMFENELQVSTGKFGKAIKYTPPQPEET
;
A
#
# COMPACT_ATOMS: atom_id res chain seq x y z
N MET A 1 -4.00 11.92 -0.06
CA MET A 1 -4.32 11.41 1.29
C MET A 1 -3.02 11.04 2.01
N LYS A 2 -2.96 11.31 3.27
CA LYS A 2 -1.81 10.98 4.12
C LYS A 2 -2.18 9.89 5.11
N ILE A 3 -1.16 9.20 5.62
CA ILE A 3 -1.40 8.07 6.54
C ILE A 3 -2.17 8.51 7.79
N ASN A 4 -1.88 9.69 8.34
CA ASN A 4 -2.60 10.16 9.52
C ASN A 4 -4.06 10.55 9.26
N GLU A 5 -4.51 10.51 8.02
CA GLU A 5 -5.90 10.77 7.65
C GLU A 5 -6.71 9.48 7.52
N LEU A 6 -6.08 8.32 7.66
CA LEU A 6 -6.75 7.03 7.51
C LEU A 6 -7.75 6.78 8.62
N GLU A 7 -8.90 6.22 8.26
CA GLU A 7 -9.94 5.83 9.20
C GLU A 7 -10.38 4.40 8.89
N PRO A 8 -10.76 3.62 9.92
CA PRO A 8 -11.18 2.24 9.68
C PRO A 8 -12.48 2.17 8.90
N ASN A 9 -12.61 1.09 8.11
CA ASN A 9 -13.81 0.79 7.32
C ASN A 9 -14.12 1.84 6.28
N LYS A 10 -13.08 2.42 5.68
CA LYS A 10 -13.25 3.42 4.63
C LYS A 10 -12.37 3.12 3.44
N LYS A 11 -12.79 3.62 2.30
CA LYS A 11 -12.00 3.55 1.08
C LYS A 11 -10.75 4.40 1.21
N VAL A 12 -9.68 3.93 0.60
CA VAL A 12 -8.43 4.67 0.51
C VAL A 12 -8.24 5.08 -0.94
N VAL A 13 -8.02 6.37 -1.17
CA VAL A 13 -7.86 6.92 -2.52
C VAL A 13 -6.59 7.74 -2.54
N ASN A 14 -5.68 7.40 -3.47
CA ASN A 14 -4.46 8.17 -3.71
C ASN A 14 -3.59 8.35 -2.45
N LEU A 15 -3.32 7.26 -1.76
CA LEU A 15 -2.40 7.27 -0.63
C LEU A 15 -0.98 7.05 -1.14
N VAL A 16 -0.12 8.04 -0.94
CA VAL A 16 1.27 7.99 -1.38
C VAL A 16 2.17 7.68 -0.20
N GLY A 17 3.14 6.81 -0.40
CA GLY A 17 4.12 6.51 0.63
C GLY A 17 5.27 5.69 0.08
N GLU A 18 6.24 5.45 0.94
CA GLU A 18 7.42 4.65 0.63
C GLU A 18 7.31 3.31 1.33
N LEU A 19 7.67 2.23 0.64
CA LEU A 19 7.68 0.89 1.22
C LEU A 19 8.90 0.76 2.13
N LEU A 20 8.66 0.89 3.43
CA LEU A 20 9.70 0.78 4.43
C LEU A 20 10.19 -0.66 4.54
N THR A 21 9.27 -1.60 4.58
CA THR A 21 9.55 -3.02 4.54
C THR A 21 8.59 -3.69 3.57
N LEU A 22 8.99 -4.85 3.06
CA LEU A 22 8.16 -5.63 2.14
C LEU A 22 8.55 -7.10 2.28
N GLU A 23 7.57 -7.93 2.63
CA GLU A 23 7.79 -9.36 2.76
C GLU A 23 7.68 -10.05 1.40
N GLU A 24 8.06 -11.32 1.34
CA GLU A 24 7.90 -12.10 0.13
C GLU A 24 6.42 -12.34 -0.17
N PRO A 25 6.02 -12.38 -1.45
CA PRO A 25 4.66 -12.76 -1.81
C PRO A 25 4.35 -14.17 -1.32
N ASN A 26 3.12 -14.38 -0.89
CA ASN A 26 2.71 -15.62 -0.26
C ASN A 26 1.33 -16.00 -0.78
N GLU A 27 1.09 -17.30 -0.95
CA GLU A 27 -0.20 -17.78 -1.39
C GLU A 27 -0.99 -18.26 -0.17
N ILE A 28 -2.21 -17.73 0.00
CA ILE A 28 -3.08 -18.12 1.10
C ILE A 28 -3.95 -19.31 0.69
N PRO A 29 -4.63 -20.00 1.65
CA PRO A 29 -5.39 -21.23 1.33
C PRO A 29 -6.42 -21.09 0.24
N SER A 30 -6.98 -19.90 0.02
CA SER A 30 -7.94 -19.69 -1.08
C SER A 30 -7.28 -19.67 -2.45
N GLY A 31 -5.94 -19.70 -2.52
CA GLY A 31 -5.20 -19.59 -3.76
C GLY A 31 -4.82 -18.17 -4.13
N ALA A 32 -5.26 -17.17 -3.38
CA ALA A 32 -4.91 -15.79 -3.66
C ALA A 32 -3.45 -15.51 -3.28
N LYS A 33 -2.78 -14.67 -4.08
CA LYS A 33 -1.44 -14.21 -3.77
C LYS A 33 -1.52 -12.94 -2.95
N VAL A 34 -0.80 -12.87 -1.84
CA VAL A 34 -0.80 -11.71 -0.93
C VAL A 34 0.64 -11.37 -0.55
N GLN A 35 0.95 -10.10 -0.48
CA GLN A 35 2.25 -9.62 -0.05
C GLN A 35 2.06 -8.51 0.96
N ASP A 36 2.64 -8.64 2.14
CA ASP A 36 2.52 -7.67 3.22
C ASP A 36 3.76 -6.81 3.34
N GLY A 37 3.57 -5.59 3.82
CA GLY A 37 4.66 -4.68 4.07
C GLY A 37 4.23 -3.53 4.96
N VAL A 38 5.09 -2.54 5.07
CA VAL A 38 4.83 -1.31 5.82
C VAL A 38 5.05 -0.12 4.91
N LEU A 39 4.04 0.73 4.82
CA LEU A 39 4.07 1.96 4.05
C LEU A 39 4.31 3.13 4.99
N GLN A 40 5.16 4.06 4.59
CA GLN A 40 5.51 5.22 5.41
C GLN A 40 5.37 6.51 4.61
N ASP A 41 4.87 7.53 5.28
CA ASP A 41 4.94 8.90 4.77
C ASP A 41 5.41 9.83 5.89
N SER A 42 5.38 11.14 5.67
CA SER A 42 5.84 12.10 6.68
C SER A 42 4.97 12.13 7.94
N THR A 43 3.79 11.54 7.90
CA THR A 43 2.83 11.57 9.01
C THR A 43 2.81 10.29 9.84
N GLY A 44 3.38 9.19 9.34
CA GLY A 44 3.40 7.94 10.09
C GLY A 44 3.63 6.72 9.22
N GLN A 45 3.28 5.57 9.76
CA GLN A 45 3.44 4.28 9.13
C GLN A 45 2.12 3.51 9.21
N VAL A 46 1.88 2.64 8.23
CA VAL A 46 0.71 1.77 8.21
C VAL A 46 1.06 0.45 7.54
N ARG A 47 0.45 -0.63 8.00
CA ARG A 47 0.61 -1.93 7.33
C ARG A 47 -0.17 -1.89 6.03
N ILE A 48 0.38 -2.51 4.99
CA ILE A 48 -0.23 -2.58 3.67
C ILE A 48 -0.17 -4.02 3.16
N SER A 49 -1.26 -4.45 2.54
CA SER A 49 -1.34 -5.76 1.88
C SER A 49 -1.64 -5.58 0.40
N PHE A 50 -0.82 -6.21 -0.42
CA PHE A 50 -1.02 -6.23 -1.88
C PHE A 50 -1.60 -7.57 -2.28
N TRP A 51 -2.67 -7.56 -3.07
CA TRP A 51 -3.39 -8.78 -3.46
C TRP A 51 -3.28 -9.02 -4.96
N GLU A 52 -3.16 -10.31 -5.32
CA GLU A 52 -3.21 -10.77 -6.71
C GLU A 52 -2.19 -10.04 -7.58
N ASP A 53 -2.63 -9.34 -8.63
CA ASP A 53 -1.74 -8.66 -9.56
C ASP A 53 -0.91 -7.55 -8.93
N ASN A 54 -1.31 -7.07 -7.75
CA ASN A 54 -0.54 -6.06 -7.03
C ASN A 54 0.61 -6.66 -6.22
N ALA A 55 0.57 -7.95 -5.94
CA ALA A 55 1.63 -8.63 -5.20
C ALA A 55 2.82 -8.91 -6.12
N GLY A 56 4.03 -8.66 -5.63
CA GLY A 56 5.24 -8.91 -6.40
C GLY A 56 5.63 -7.82 -7.38
N LYS A 57 4.89 -6.71 -7.42
CA LYS A 57 5.18 -5.59 -8.34
C LYS A 57 6.24 -4.64 -7.83
N PHE A 58 6.45 -4.59 -6.52
CA PHE A 58 7.26 -3.56 -5.88
C PHE A 58 8.43 -4.13 -5.13
N LYS A 59 9.36 -3.26 -4.76
CA LYS A 59 10.53 -3.60 -3.94
C LYS A 59 10.57 -2.69 -2.73
N GLN A 60 11.24 -3.14 -1.68
CA GLN A 60 11.50 -2.32 -0.51
C GLN A 60 12.21 -1.03 -0.95
N GLY A 61 11.74 0.09 -0.44
CA GLY A 61 12.24 1.41 -0.80
C GLY A 61 11.49 2.08 -1.92
N ASP A 62 10.65 1.36 -2.65
CA ASP A 62 9.86 1.97 -3.72
C ASP A 62 8.85 2.95 -3.14
N LYS A 63 8.67 4.07 -3.81
CA LYS A 63 7.57 4.98 -3.53
C LYS A 63 6.39 4.56 -4.40
N ILE A 64 5.23 4.42 -3.77
CA ILE A 64 4.02 3.96 -4.46
C ILE A 64 2.85 4.87 -4.17
N ILE A 65 1.84 4.79 -5.02
CA ILE A 65 0.54 5.37 -4.74
C ILE A 65 -0.51 4.26 -4.74
N LEU A 66 -1.23 4.14 -3.63
CA LEU A 66 -2.39 3.27 -3.55
C LEU A 66 -3.58 4.05 -4.09
N GLN A 67 -3.91 3.81 -5.34
CA GLN A 67 -4.95 4.58 -6.03
C GLN A 67 -6.34 4.21 -5.57
N ALA A 68 -6.56 2.94 -5.30
CA ALA A 68 -7.84 2.45 -4.81
C ALA A 68 -7.58 1.29 -3.87
N GLY A 69 -8.11 1.38 -2.67
CA GLY A 69 -7.95 0.35 -1.66
C GLY A 69 -8.92 0.52 -0.53
N TRP A 70 -8.67 -0.16 0.55
CA TRP A 70 -9.55 -0.19 1.72
C TRP A 70 -8.73 -0.14 2.99
N CYS A 71 -9.24 0.56 4.00
CA CYS A 71 -8.62 0.64 5.32
C CYS A 71 -9.51 -0.05 6.34
N LYS A 72 -8.91 -0.86 7.19
CA LYS A 72 -9.64 -1.56 8.25
C LYS A 72 -8.75 -1.70 9.48
N MET A 73 -9.37 -2.04 10.60
CA MET A 73 -8.64 -2.42 11.81
C MET A 73 -8.31 -3.90 11.75
N PHE A 74 -7.06 -4.22 12.06
CA PHE A 74 -6.61 -5.60 12.18
C PHE A 74 -5.71 -5.69 13.41
N GLU A 75 -6.11 -6.50 14.38
CA GLU A 75 -5.37 -6.67 15.65
C GLU A 75 -5.01 -5.33 16.30
N ASN A 76 -6.01 -4.44 16.39
CA ASN A 76 -5.90 -3.12 17.02
C ASN A 76 -4.99 -2.14 16.26
N GLU A 77 -4.66 -2.43 15.00
CA GLU A 77 -3.89 -1.53 14.15
C GLU A 77 -4.62 -1.27 12.85
N LEU A 78 -4.46 -0.08 12.31
CA LEU A 78 -4.97 0.22 10.97
C LEU A 78 -4.14 -0.53 9.94
N GLN A 79 -4.80 -1.04 8.93
CA GLN A 79 -4.17 -1.70 7.79
C GLN A 79 -4.86 -1.27 6.52
N VAL A 80 -4.08 -0.97 5.48
CA VAL A 80 -4.62 -0.69 4.16
C VAL A 80 -4.35 -1.88 3.24
N SER A 81 -5.21 -2.08 2.27
CA SER A 81 -5.12 -3.22 1.35
C SER A 81 -5.59 -2.80 -0.02
N THR A 82 -4.96 -3.34 -1.05
CA THR A 82 -5.49 -3.22 -2.41
C THR A 82 -6.76 -4.04 -2.57
N GLY A 83 -6.89 -5.15 -1.80
CA GLY A 83 -7.89 -6.14 -2.10
C GLY A 83 -7.69 -6.68 -3.50
N LYS A 84 -8.65 -7.47 -3.99
CA LYS A 84 -8.56 -8.06 -5.33
C LYS A 84 -8.80 -7.03 -6.43
N PHE A 85 -9.54 -5.98 -6.14
CA PHE A 85 -10.00 -5.01 -7.15
C PHE A 85 -9.37 -3.64 -7.01
N GLY A 86 -8.52 -3.43 -6.01
CA GLY A 86 -7.81 -2.19 -5.85
C GLY A 86 -6.60 -2.11 -6.74
N LYS A 87 -5.91 -0.99 -6.68
CA LYS A 87 -4.76 -0.76 -7.54
C LYS A 87 -3.70 0.08 -6.86
N ALA A 88 -2.46 -0.38 -6.95
CA ALA A 88 -1.29 0.36 -6.53
C ALA A 88 -0.31 0.43 -7.69
N ILE A 89 0.37 1.55 -7.84
CA ILE A 89 1.40 1.72 -8.87
C ILE A 89 2.60 2.45 -8.27
N LYS A 90 3.73 2.38 -8.94
CA LYS A 90 4.88 3.18 -8.54
C LYS A 90 4.54 4.65 -8.67
N TYR A 91 4.92 5.43 -7.68
CA TYR A 91 4.73 6.85 -7.68
C TYR A 91 6.02 7.53 -8.10
N THR A 92 5.95 8.29 -9.20
CA THR A 92 7.06 9.10 -9.65
C THR A 92 6.67 10.55 -9.47
N PRO A 93 7.24 11.25 -8.47
CA PRO A 93 6.92 12.65 -8.28
C PRO A 93 7.37 13.46 -9.49
N PRO A 94 6.68 14.57 -9.79
CA PRO A 94 7.10 15.44 -10.87
C PRO A 94 8.56 15.85 -10.67
N GLN A 95 9.34 15.71 -11.73
CA GLN A 95 10.73 16.14 -11.71
C GLN A 95 10.79 17.63 -12.10
N PRO A 96 11.62 18.44 -11.42
CA PRO A 96 11.83 19.78 -11.91
C PRO A 96 12.46 19.70 -13.31
N GLU A 97 11.97 20.54 -14.20
CA GLU A 97 12.55 20.57 -15.54
C GLU A 97 14.00 21.05 -15.43
N GLU A 98 14.88 20.29 -16.06
CA GLU A 98 16.25 20.74 -16.23
C GLU A 98 16.30 21.63 -17.45
N THR A 99 16.72 22.82 -17.24
CA THR A 99 16.95 23.76 -18.32
C THR A 99 18.43 23.96 -18.53
#